data_046f598c5e39eae792af1c06d988e6b3
#
_entry.id   046f598c5e39eae792af1c06d988e6b3
#
_cell.length_a   1.000
_cell.length_b   1.000
_cell.length_c   1.000
_cell.angle_alpha   90.00
_cell.angle_beta   90.00
_cell.angle_gamma   90.00
#
_symmetry.space_group_name_H-M   'P 1'
#
loop_
_entity.id
_entity.type
_entity.pdbx_description
1 polymer ?
#
loop_
_entity_poly.entity_id
_entity_poly.type
_entity_poly.pdbx_seq_one_letter_code
_entity_poly.pdbx_strand_id
1 'polypeptide(L)'
;RLRDEKGFRAFKVRVGKVNGRDEDEWPGRTESLVPMVRKAVGDGVSLKADANSGYTPRRAIEVGRLLERHGYDHFEEPCPYWELEWTAAVAAALEVPVAGGEQDNDLAQWRRMVAMRAVDVVQPDVCYLGGLLRTLRVARMAEAAGLPCVPHSANLAMVTVFTLHVLAAIPNAGPFLEYSIEDTPWTEGLYEPALQVVDGRVPMPSGPGWGVRINPGWLEKAARQRSEAS
;
A
#
# COMPACT_ATOMS: atom_id res chain seq x y z
N ARG A 1 3.11 1.50 21.45
CA ARG A 1 1.67 1.72 21.63
C ARG A 1 0.82 0.86 20.69
N LEU A 2 0.81 1.11 19.36
CA LEU A 2 -0.04 0.37 18.39
C LEU A 2 0.23 -1.15 18.41
N ARG A 3 1.48 -1.57 18.52
CA ARG A 3 1.84 -2.99 18.67
C ARG A 3 1.24 -3.60 19.94
N ASP A 4 1.39 -2.91 21.06
CA ASP A 4 1.09 -3.46 22.38
C ASP A 4 -0.40 -3.32 22.75
N GLU A 5 -1.06 -2.22 22.36
CA GLU A 5 -2.46 -1.93 22.67
C GLU A 5 -3.44 -2.45 21.62
N LYS A 6 -3.02 -2.48 20.33
CA LYS A 6 -3.87 -2.84 19.19
C LYS A 6 -3.46 -4.14 18.48
N GLY A 7 -2.32 -4.70 18.86
CA GLY A 7 -1.82 -5.96 18.29
C GLY A 7 -1.26 -5.88 16.88
N PHE A 8 -0.95 -4.69 16.36
CA PHE A 8 -0.36 -4.54 15.01
C PHE A 8 0.93 -5.35 14.89
N ARG A 9 1.09 -6.06 13.77
CA ARG A 9 2.24 -6.94 13.48
C ARG A 9 3.07 -6.47 12.30
N ALA A 10 2.61 -5.48 11.58
CA ALA A 10 3.31 -4.86 10.46
C ALA A 10 3.20 -3.34 10.54
N PHE A 11 4.25 -2.64 10.14
CA PHE A 11 4.26 -1.18 10.00
C PHE A 11 4.94 -0.78 8.70
N LYS A 12 4.39 0.26 8.06
CA LYS A 12 4.99 0.92 6.90
C LYS A 12 5.46 2.31 7.31
N VAL A 13 6.67 2.69 6.90
CA VAL A 13 7.24 4.01 7.14
C VAL A 13 7.71 4.62 5.83
N ARG A 14 7.54 5.93 5.70
CA ARG A 14 8.02 6.64 4.53
C ARG A 14 9.51 6.93 4.64
N VAL A 15 10.25 6.63 3.56
CA VAL A 15 11.65 6.97 3.36
C VAL A 15 11.79 7.94 2.19
N GLY A 16 12.85 8.74 2.16
CA GLY A 16 13.00 9.78 1.14
C GLY A 16 11.95 10.89 1.24
N LYS A 17 11.80 11.61 0.15
CA LYS A 17 10.81 12.64 -0.07
C LYS A 17 9.89 12.24 -1.23
N VAL A 18 8.60 12.41 -1.07
CA VAL A 18 7.59 12.05 -2.10
C VAL A 18 7.94 12.72 -3.43
N ASN A 19 8.07 11.89 -4.49
CA ASN A 19 8.53 12.33 -5.81
C ASN A 19 9.84 13.15 -5.77
N GLY A 20 10.64 12.96 -4.72
CA GLY A 20 11.92 13.62 -4.52
C GLY A 20 12.99 13.02 -5.41
N ARG A 21 13.84 13.78 -6.03
CA ARG A 21 14.91 13.29 -6.91
C ARG A 21 16.14 12.94 -6.07
N ASP A 22 16.10 11.78 -5.39
CA ASP A 22 17.13 11.32 -4.44
C ASP A 22 17.22 12.15 -3.14
N GLU A 23 16.26 13.04 -2.91
CA GLU A 23 16.21 13.89 -1.72
C GLU A 23 15.51 13.18 -0.56
N ASP A 24 15.89 13.56 0.65
CA ASP A 24 15.16 13.27 1.89
C ASP A 24 14.34 14.50 2.31
N GLU A 25 13.37 14.32 3.21
CA GLU A 25 12.65 15.45 3.85
C GLU A 25 13.60 16.39 4.59
N TRP A 26 14.66 15.83 5.16
CA TRP A 26 15.86 16.52 5.63
C TRP A 26 17.08 15.60 5.52
N PRO A 27 18.30 16.14 5.37
CA PRO A 27 19.49 15.33 5.14
C PRO A 27 19.70 14.24 6.18
N GLY A 28 19.88 12.99 5.74
CA GLY A 28 20.17 11.83 6.58
C GLY A 28 18.98 11.26 7.35
N ARG A 29 17.75 11.71 7.03
CA ARG A 29 16.55 11.17 7.67
C ARG A 29 16.40 9.67 7.43
N THR A 30 16.48 9.21 6.21
CA THR A 30 16.30 7.80 5.86
C THR A 30 17.33 6.92 6.57
N GLU A 31 18.59 7.29 6.58
CA GLU A 31 19.68 6.55 7.23
C GLU A 31 19.50 6.44 8.75
N SER A 32 18.89 7.44 9.38
CA SER A 32 18.59 7.44 10.82
C SER A 32 17.27 6.73 11.16
N LEU A 33 16.25 6.92 10.31
CA LEU A 33 14.90 6.37 10.52
C LEU A 33 14.89 4.84 10.46
N VAL A 34 15.52 4.26 9.45
CA VAL A 34 15.47 2.81 9.20
C VAL A 34 15.95 2.00 10.40
N PRO A 35 17.17 2.21 10.95
CA PRO A 35 17.61 1.49 12.14
C PRO A 35 16.80 1.83 13.40
N MET A 36 16.36 3.09 13.53
CA MET A 36 15.58 3.55 14.68
C MET A 36 14.25 2.82 14.77
N VAL A 37 13.53 2.68 13.65
CA VAL A 37 12.23 1.99 13.63
C VAL A 37 12.41 0.51 13.97
N ARG A 38 13.37 -0.19 13.36
CA ARG A 38 13.65 -1.60 13.67
C ARG A 38 13.95 -1.78 15.16
N LYS A 39 14.80 -0.93 15.71
CA LYS A 39 15.09 -0.94 17.16
C LYS A 39 13.84 -0.73 18.02
N ALA A 40 12.95 0.18 17.60
CA ALA A 40 11.75 0.52 18.36
C ALA A 40 10.69 -0.60 18.37
N VAL A 41 10.52 -1.32 17.26
CA VAL A 41 9.47 -2.35 17.13
C VAL A 41 9.97 -3.77 17.44
N GLY A 42 11.29 -4.02 17.39
CA GLY A 42 11.90 -5.34 17.59
C GLY A 42 11.80 -6.24 16.35
N ASP A 43 12.46 -7.41 16.40
CA ASP A 43 12.65 -8.31 15.26
C ASP A 43 11.40 -9.10 14.85
N GLY A 44 10.42 -9.24 15.75
CA GLY A 44 9.18 -9.99 15.51
C GLY A 44 8.09 -9.22 14.75
N VAL A 45 8.39 -8.03 14.23
CA VAL A 45 7.44 -7.15 13.53
C VAL A 45 7.86 -6.98 12.08
N SER A 46 6.92 -7.17 11.16
CA SER A 46 7.10 -6.89 9.73
C SER A 46 7.28 -5.39 9.50
N LEU A 47 8.33 -5.00 8.80
CA LEU A 47 8.59 -3.60 8.45
C LEU A 47 8.62 -3.41 6.94
N LYS A 48 7.94 -2.38 6.52
CA LYS A 48 7.83 -1.93 5.13
C LYS A 48 8.34 -0.51 5.01
N ALA A 49 9.00 -0.21 3.93
CA ALA A 49 9.43 1.15 3.61
C ALA A 49 8.79 1.58 2.29
N ASP A 50 8.27 2.80 2.26
CA ASP A 50 7.65 3.40 1.08
C ASP A 50 8.43 4.67 0.71
N ALA A 51 8.92 4.71 -0.53
CA ALA A 51 9.67 5.85 -1.07
C ALA A 51 8.81 6.78 -1.93
N ASN A 52 7.55 6.42 -2.19
CA ASN A 52 6.63 7.21 -3.01
C ASN A 52 7.32 7.84 -4.25
N SER A 53 7.89 6.99 -5.10
CA SER A 53 8.53 7.41 -6.35
C SER A 53 9.74 8.33 -6.19
N GLY A 54 10.46 8.23 -5.07
CA GLY A 54 11.44 9.23 -4.63
C GLY A 54 12.85 9.11 -5.21
N TYR A 55 13.25 7.94 -5.78
CA TYR A 55 14.65 7.68 -6.04
C TYR A 55 14.97 7.35 -7.50
N THR A 56 16.22 7.66 -7.90
CA THR A 56 16.85 7.02 -9.06
C THR A 56 17.22 5.57 -8.71
N PRO A 57 17.45 4.69 -9.72
CA PRO A 57 17.83 3.29 -9.45
C PRO A 57 19.05 3.15 -8.53
N ARG A 58 20.06 3.99 -8.71
CA ARG A 58 21.27 3.98 -7.88
C ARG A 58 20.92 4.24 -6.41
N ARG A 59 20.19 5.31 -6.14
CA ARG A 59 19.81 5.67 -4.77
C ARG A 59 18.83 4.65 -4.17
N ALA A 60 17.88 4.16 -4.95
CA ALA A 60 16.97 3.10 -4.53
C ALA A 60 17.69 1.83 -4.09
N ILE A 61 18.73 1.38 -4.83
CA ILE A 61 19.53 0.22 -4.46
C ILE A 61 20.32 0.48 -3.17
N GLU A 62 20.90 1.68 -2.99
CA GLU A 62 21.59 2.05 -1.74
C GLU A 62 20.64 1.97 -0.53
N VAL A 63 19.45 2.53 -0.65
CA VAL A 63 18.40 2.49 0.40
C VAL A 63 17.90 1.06 0.59
N GLY A 64 17.62 0.30 -0.48
CA GLY A 64 17.20 -1.10 -0.41
C GLY A 64 18.22 -1.96 0.36
N ARG A 65 19.51 -1.80 0.12
CA ARG A 65 20.56 -2.48 0.88
C ARG A 65 20.59 -2.07 2.36
N LEU A 66 20.23 -0.82 2.68
CA LEU A 66 20.03 -0.40 4.07
C LEU A 66 18.83 -1.12 4.70
N LEU A 67 17.71 -1.22 3.98
CA LEU A 67 16.51 -1.93 4.44
C LEU A 67 16.81 -3.41 4.72
N GLU A 68 17.52 -4.10 3.82
CA GLU A 68 17.96 -5.49 3.98
C GLU A 68 18.76 -5.69 5.26
N ARG A 69 19.76 -4.84 5.52
CA ARG A 69 20.57 -4.90 6.74
C ARG A 69 19.76 -4.75 8.03
N HIS A 70 18.61 -4.11 7.95
CA HIS A 70 17.71 -3.89 9.10
C HIS A 70 16.45 -4.76 9.07
N GLY A 71 16.44 -5.81 8.22
CA GLY A 71 15.39 -6.81 8.18
C GLY A 71 14.02 -6.26 7.79
N TYR A 72 13.98 -5.26 6.91
CA TYR A 72 12.75 -4.87 6.26
C TYR A 72 12.37 -5.91 5.22
N ASP A 73 11.09 -6.16 5.07
CA ASP A 73 10.58 -7.22 4.19
C ASP A 73 9.76 -6.68 3.00
N HIS A 74 9.83 -5.36 2.73
CA HIS A 74 9.09 -4.73 1.65
C HIS A 74 9.65 -3.32 1.37
N PHE A 75 9.92 -3.04 0.09
CA PHE A 75 10.33 -1.73 -0.39
C PHE A 75 9.38 -1.24 -1.48
N GLU A 76 8.52 -0.28 -1.14
CA GLU A 76 7.43 0.22 -1.96
C GLU A 76 7.85 1.43 -2.77
N GLU A 77 7.42 1.49 -4.05
CA GLU A 77 7.63 2.57 -5.01
C GLU A 77 9.03 3.21 -4.96
N PRO A 78 10.12 2.42 -5.10
CA PRO A 78 11.48 2.97 -5.00
C PRO A 78 11.78 4.03 -6.05
N CYS A 79 11.27 3.84 -7.28
CA CYS A 79 11.45 4.74 -8.41
C CYS A 79 10.13 5.35 -8.86
N PRO A 80 10.14 6.43 -9.69
CA PRO A 80 8.94 6.99 -10.27
C PRO A 80 8.08 5.91 -10.93
N TYR A 81 6.78 5.85 -10.61
CA TYR A 81 5.89 4.76 -11.01
C TYR A 81 5.78 4.60 -12.54
N TRP A 82 6.05 5.64 -13.32
CA TRP A 82 6.07 5.58 -14.79
C TRP A 82 7.38 5.02 -15.36
N GLU A 83 8.45 4.90 -14.54
CA GLU A 83 9.77 4.37 -14.92
C GLU A 83 9.87 2.88 -14.56
N LEU A 84 9.09 2.04 -15.22
CA LEU A 84 9.03 0.59 -14.92
C LEU A 84 10.38 -0.10 -15.08
N GLU A 85 11.17 0.30 -16.07
CA GLU A 85 12.51 -0.23 -16.32
C GLU A 85 13.47 0.06 -15.16
N TRP A 86 13.31 1.21 -14.52
CA TRP A 86 14.08 1.58 -13.33
C TRP A 86 13.69 0.71 -12.13
N THR A 87 12.38 0.57 -11.91
CA THR A 87 11.87 -0.28 -10.83
C THR A 87 12.27 -1.73 -11.02
N ALA A 88 12.22 -2.26 -12.27
CA ALA A 88 12.69 -3.60 -12.60
C ALA A 88 14.19 -3.80 -12.32
N ALA A 89 15.02 -2.78 -12.64
CA ALA A 89 16.45 -2.84 -12.33
C ALA A 89 16.71 -2.85 -10.81
N VAL A 90 15.91 -2.12 -10.04
CA VAL A 90 15.99 -2.14 -8.58
C VAL A 90 15.56 -3.49 -8.01
N ALA A 91 14.42 -4.03 -8.46
CA ALA A 91 13.93 -5.35 -8.03
C ALA A 91 14.94 -6.46 -8.33
N ALA A 92 15.56 -6.44 -9.51
CA ALA A 92 16.58 -7.41 -9.87
C ALA A 92 17.88 -7.31 -9.05
N ALA A 93 18.16 -6.16 -8.43
CA ALA A 93 19.40 -5.90 -7.67
C ALA A 93 19.24 -6.15 -6.16
N LEU A 94 18.04 -6.26 -5.64
CA LEU A 94 17.75 -6.37 -4.22
C LEU A 94 17.22 -7.76 -3.83
N GLU A 95 17.42 -8.12 -2.58
CA GLU A 95 16.77 -9.30 -1.96
C GLU A 95 15.47 -8.93 -1.26
N VAL A 96 15.36 -7.67 -0.74
CA VAL A 96 14.10 -7.17 -0.19
C VAL A 96 13.07 -7.02 -1.32
N PRO A 97 11.88 -7.64 -1.18
CA PRO A 97 10.83 -7.55 -2.20
C PRO A 97 10.46 -6.10 -2.53
N VAL A 98 10.45 -5.78 -3.82
CA VAL A 98 9.98 -4.48 -4.33
C VAL A 98 8.48 -4.56 -4.59
N ALA A 99 7.75 -3.55 -4.14
CA ALA A 99 6.31 -3.45 -4.31
C ALA A 99 5.93 -2.15 -5.01
N GLY A 100 4.74 -2.13 -5.63
CA GLY A 100 4.25 -0.90 -6.26
C GLY A 100 3.02 -1.11 -7.12
N GLY A 101 2.59 0.01 -7.72
CA GLY A 101 1.45 0.05 -8.62
C GLY A 101 0.23 0.80 -8.09
N GLU A 102 0.30 1.44 -6.93
CA GLU A 102 -0.83 2.19 -6.38
C GLU A 102 -1.30 3.30 -7.33
N GLN A 103 -0.37 3.93 -8.07
CA GLN A 103 -0.64 5.00 -9.02
C GLN A 103 -1.08 4.50 -10.41
N ASP A 104 -0.92 3.20 -10.70
CA ASP A 104 -1.15 2.65 -12.03
C ASP A 104 -2.63 2.37 -12.30
N ASN A 105 -3.19 3.10 -13.25
CA ASN A 105 -4.60 3.00 -13.65
C ASN A 105 -4.83 2.34 -15.03
N ASP A 106 -3.76 1.99 -15.76
CA ASP A 106 -3.85 1.35 -17.07
C ASP A 106 -3.53 -0.15 -17.01
N LEU A 107 -4.45 -0.98 -17.47
CA LEU A 107 -4.25 -2.44 -17.55
C LEU A 107 -3.14 -2.87 -18.52
N ALA A 108 -2.76 -2.05 -19.50
CA ALA A 108 -1.63 -2.34 -20.36
C ALA A 108 -0.31 -2.12 -19.61
N GLN A 109 -0.23 -1.08 -18.79
CA GLN A 109 0.89 -0.83 -17.89
C GLN A 109 1.04 -1.97 -16.88
N TRP A 110 -0.06 -2.44 -16.28
CA TRP A 110 -0.05 -3.59 -15.39
C TRP A 110 0.49 -4.88 -16.06
N ARG A 111 0.09 -5.14 -17.32
CA ARG A 111 0.67 -6.28 -18.07
C ARG A 111 2.17 -6.14 -18.25
N ARG A 112 2.66 -4.94 -18.57
CA ARG A 112 4.11 -4.68 -18.69
C ARG A 112 4.82 -4.87 -17.35
N MET A 113 4.31 -4.26 -16.28
CA MET A 113 4.86 -4.36 -14.93
C MET A 113 5.05 -5.82 -14.49
N VAL A 114 4.01 -6.64 -14.66
CA VAL A 114 4.04 -8.07 -14.32
C VAL A 114 4.98 -8.85 -15.24
N ALA A 115 4.94 -8.61 -16.55
CA ALA A 115 5.79 -9.31 -17.53
C ALA A 115 7.27 -9.02 -17.34
N MET A 116 7.61 -7.79 -16.97
CA MET A 116 9.00 -7.35 -16.70
C MET A 116 9.51 -7.75 -15.33
N ARG A 117 8.64 -8.27 -14.45
CA ARG A 117 8.99 -8.44 -13.03
C ARG A 117 9.49 -7.14 -12.41
N ALA A 118 8.85 -6.01 -12.75
CA ALA A 118 9.22 -4.72 -12.20
C ALA A 118 8.96 -4.64 -10.69
N VAL A 119 8.02 -5.44 -10.20
CA VAL A 119 7.72 -5.58 -8.77
C VAL A 119 7.59 -7.06 -8.39
N ASP A 120 7.84 -7.36 -7.14
CA ASP A 120 7.62 -8.68 -6.50
C ASP A 120 6.24 -8.76 -5.84
N VAL A 121 5.66 -7.61 -5.48
CA VAL A 121 4.33 -7.47 -4.87
C VAL A 121 3.54 -6.42 -5.61
N VAL A 122 2.35 -6.78 -6.12
CA VAL A 122 1.49 -5.83 -6.81
C VAL A 122 0.52 -5.14 -5.83
N GLN A 123 0.38 -3.81 -5.95
CA GLN A 123 -0.40 -2.99 -5.03
C GLN A 123 -1.45 -2.11 -5.75
N PRO A 124 -2.42 -2.70 -6.48
CA PRO A 124 -3.44 -1.89 -7.14
C PRO A 124 -4.33 -1.17 -6.10
N ASP A 125 -4.62 0.10 -6.32
CA ASP A 125 -5.67 0.80 -5.57
C ASP A 125 -7.03 0.61 -6.26
N VAL A 126 -8.03 0.18 -5.50
CA VAL A 126 -9.37 -0.11 -6.04
C VAL A 126 -10.03 1.13 -6.64
N CYS A 127 -9.80 2.30 -6.05
CA CYS A 127 -10.38 3.56 -6.49
C CYS A 127 -9.62 4.15 -7.70
N TYR A 128 -8.29 4.18 -7.64
CA TYR A 128 -7.45 4.77 -8.70
C TYR A 128 -7.49 3.92 -9.97
N LEU A 129 -7.49 2.61 -9.84
CA LEU A 129 -7.57 1.68 -10.98
C LEU A 129 -8.96 1.67 -11.65
N GLY A 130 -9.99 2.23 -11.00
CA GLY A 130 -11.35 2.34 -11.55
C GLY A 130 -12.27 1.18 -11.19
N GLY A 131 -12.13 0.64 -9.98
CA GLY A 131 -13.09 -0.25 -9.34
C GLY A 131 -12.70 -1.73 -9.32
N LEU A 132 -13.54 -2.51 -8.62
CA LEU A 132 -13.30 -3.92 -8.29
C LEU A 132 -12.93 -4.81 -9.47
N LEU A 133 -13.67 -4.73 -10.57
CA LEU A 133 -13.44 -5.64 -11.70
C LEU A 133 -12.06 -5.45 -12.33
N ARG A 134 -11.56 -4.22 -12.35
CA ARG A 134 -10.22 -3.93 -12.85
C ARG A 134 -9.16 -4.41 -11.86
N THR A 135 -9.38 -4.20 -10.56
CA THR A 135 -8.51 -4.70 -9.49
C THR A 135 -8.42 -6.22 -9.49
N LEU A 136 -9.54 -6.92 -9.63
CA LEU A 136 -9.55 -8.39 -9.76
C LEU A 136 -8.83 -8.88 -11.02
N ARG A 137 -8.87 -8.12 -12.13
CA ARG A 137 -8.08 -8.46 -13.33
C ARG A 137 -6.58 -8.35 -13.06
N VAL A 138 -6.14 -7.30 -12.34
CA VAL A 138 -4.74 -7.15 -11.95
C VAL A 138 -4.32 -8.27 -11.00
N ALA A 139 -5.14 -8.57 -9.98
CA ALA A 139 -4.86 -9.68 -9.07
C ALA A 139 -4.68 -11.02 -9.79
N ARG A 140 -5.54 -11.32 -10.79
CA ARG A 140 -5.42 -12.54 -11.63
C ARG A 140 -4.17 -12.53 -12.51
N MET A 141 -3.78 -11.38 -13.06
CA MET A 141 -2.52 -11.26 -13.82
C MET A 141 -1.32 -11.56 -12.92
N ALA A 142 -1.32 -11.03 -11.71
CA ALA A 142 -0.30 -11.27 -10.71
C ALA A 142 -0.27 -12.73 -10.26
N GLU A 143 -1.44 -13.35 -9.99
CA GLU A 143 -1.58 -14.76 -9.63
C GLU A 143 -0.97 -15.68 -10.70
N ALA A 144 -1.32 -15.45 -11.97
CA ALA A 144 -0.78 -16.22 -13.10
C ALA A 144 0.75 -16.11 -13.24
N ALA A 145 1.34 -15.04 -12.73
CA ALA A 145 2.78 -14.80 -12.67
C ALA A 145 3.42 -15.25 -11.35
N GLY A 146 2.64 -15.80 -10.40
CA GLY A 146 3.11 -16.19 -9.07
C GLY A 146 3.44 -15.03 -8.15
N LEU A 147 2.84 -13.85 -8.37
CA LEU A 147 3.05 -12.65 -7.55
C LEU A 147 1.91 -12.47 -6.53
N PRO A 148 2.22 -12.12 -5.28
CA PRO A 148 1.21 -11.72 -4.30
C PRO A 148 0.61 -10.36 -4.66
N CYS A 149 -0.66 -10.16 -4.24
CA CYS A 149 -1.40 -8.93 -4.41
C CYS A 149 -1.77 -8.36 -3.03
N VAL A 150 -1.32 -7.14 -2.74
CA VAL A 150 -1.61 -6.39 -1.51
C VAL A 150 -2.16 -5.03 -1.94
N PRO A 151 -3.46 -4.90 -2.21
CA PRO A 151 -4.01 -3.64 -2.70
C PRO A 151 -3.73 -2.49 -1.74
N HIS A 152 -3.37 -1.34 -2.31
CA HIS A 152 -3.19 -0.08 -1.60
C HIS A 152 -4.49 0.41 -0.95
N SER A 153 -4.38 1.05 0.20
CA SER A 153 -5.51 1.63 0.93
C SER A 153 -5.09 2.90 1.66
N ALA A 154 -5.26 4.05 1.01
CA ALA A 154 -4.75 5.34 1.45
C ALA A 154 -5.34 5.86 2.78
N ASN A 155 -6.56 5.47 3.14
CA ASN A 155 -7.27 6.02 4.30
C ASN A 155 -8.42 5.10 4.75
N LEU A 156 -9.06 5.43 5.88
CA LEU A 156 -10.14 4.64 6.48
C LEU A 156 -11.53 4.91 5.89
N ALA A 157 -11.62 5.47 4.67
CA ALA A 157 -12.90 5.60 3.96
C ALA A 157 -13.33 4.27 3.31
N MET A 158 -14.25 4.32 2.36
CA MET A 158 -14.75 3.13 1.67
C MET A 158 -13.66 2.34 0.94
N VAL A 159 -12.53 2.96 0.58
CA VAL A 159 -11.40 2.25 -0.04
C VAL A 159 -10.89 1.12 0.83
N THR A 160 -10.79 1.29 2.16
CA THR A 160 -10.39 0.21 3.07
C THR A 160 -11.40 -0.92 3.10
N VAL A 161 -12.70 -0.62 3.08
CA VAL A 161 -13.76 -1.63 3.00
C VAL A 161 -13.65 -2.41 1.69
N PHE A 162 -13.46 -1.73 0.55
CA PHE A 162 -13.29 -2.37 -0.76
C PHE A 162 -12.04 -3.27 -0.79
N THR A 163 -10.92 -2.75 -0.29
CA THR A 163 -9.65 -3.48 -0.22
C THR A 163 -9.75 -4.74 0.63
N LEU A 164 -10.45 -4.66 1.78
CA LEU A 164 -10.69 -5.80 2.65
C LEU A 164 -11.45 -6.92 1.91
N HIS A 165 -12.51 -6.56 1.15
CA HIS A 165 -13.27 -7.52 0.35
C HIS A 165 -12.45 -8.10 -0.82
N VAL A 166 -11.60 -7.29 -1.47
CA VAL A 166 -10.70 -7.79 -2.51
C VAL A 166 -9.72 -8.82 -1.93
N LEU A 167 -9.05 -8.49 -0.82
CA LEU A 167 -8.11 -9.41 -0.15
C LEU A 167 -8.78 -10.72 0.24
N ALA A 168 -10.02 -10.68 0.72
CA ALA A 168 -10.77 -11.89 1.06
C ALA A 168 -11.19 -12.74 -0.16
N ALA A 169 -11.21 -12.16 -1.36
CA ALA A 169 -11.72 -12.80 -2.58
C ALA A 169 -10.62 -13.31 -3.51
N ILE A 170 -9.35 -12.92 -3.33
CA ILE A 170 -8.24 -13.30 -4.21
C ILE A 170 -7.36 -14.40 -3.59
N PRO A 171 -6.94 -15.41 -4.36
CA PRO A 171 -6.15 -16.53 -3.81
C PRO A 171 -4.68 -16.14 -3.53
N ASN A 172 -4.17 -15.10 -4.20
CA ASN A 172 -2.80 -14.59 -4.05
C ASN A 172 -2.72 -13.35 -3.14
N ALA A 173 -3.67 -13.21 -2.20
CA ALA A 173 -3.62 -12.13 -1.20
C ALA A 173 -2.32 -12.19 -0.39
N GLY A 174 -1.68 -11.04 -0.23
CA GLY A 174 -0.58 -10.93 0.72
C GLY A 174 -1.07 -10.94 2.18
N PRO A 175 -0.14 -11.02 3.15
CA PRO A 175 -0.47 -11.33 4.55
C PRO A 175 -1.12 -10.19 5.33
N PHE A 176 -1.09 -8.95 4.81
CA PHE A 176 -1.54 -7.77 5.54
C PHE A 176 -2.46 -6.89 4.69
N LEU A 177 -3.49 -6.35 5.34
CA LEU A 177 -4.26 -5.20 4.85
C LEU A 177 -3.48 -3.93 5.20
N GLU A 178 -3.32 -3.02 4.25
CA GLU A 178 -2.90 -1.66 4.55
C GLU A 178 -4.02 -0.93 5.31
N TYR A 179 -3.72 -0.52 6.54
CA TYR A 179 -4.65 0.14 7.44
C TYR A 179 -4.04 1.46 7.91
N SER A 180 -4.56 2.57 7.41
CA SER A 180 -4.06 3.90 7.76
C SER A 180 -4.23 4.16 9.25
N ILE A 181 -3.17 4.70 9.87
CA ILE A 181 -3.16 5.19 11.25
C ILE A 181 -3.06 6.72 11.30
N GLU A 182 -3.11 7.35 10.14
CA GLU A 182 -3.10 8.80 10.02
C GLU A 182 -4.41 9.39 10.51
N ASP A 183 -4.32 10.58 11.08
CA ASP A 183 -5.50 11.31 11.53
C ASP A 183 -6.28 11.83 10.31
N THR A 184 -7.45 11.25 10.09
CA THR A 184 -8.36 11.62 9.00
C THR A 184 -9.76 11.86 9.54
N PRO A 185 -9.99 12.99 10.26
CA PRO A 185 -11.26 13.26 10.94
C PRO A 185 -12.49 13.21 10.03
N TRP A 186 -12.31 13.49 8.74
CA TRP A 186 -13.40 13.44 7.76
C TRP A 186 -13.93 12.02 7.50
N THR A 187 -13.19 10.97 7.87
CA THR A 187 -13.66 9.58 7.74
C THR A 187 -14.48 9.11 8.94
N GLU A 188 -14.46 9.87 10.05
CA GLU A 188 -15.19 9.51 11.25
C GLU A 188 -16.70 9.48 11.02
N GLY A 189 -17.34 8.38 11.40
CA GLY A 189 -18.76 8.19 11.23
C GLY A 189 -19.26 8.07 9.80
N LEU A 190 -18.37 7.89 8.82
CA LEU A 190 -18.72 7.74 7.40
C LEU A 190 -19.66 6.55 7.16
N TYR A 191 -19.42 5.43 7.84
CA TYR A 191 -20.21 4.20 7.70
C TYR A 191 -20.35 3.42 9.01
N GLU A 192 -21.36 2.57 9.06
CA GLU A 192 -21.69 1.70 10.19
C GLU A 192 -21.87 0.24 9.74
N PRO A 193 -21.34 -0.75 10.50
CA PRO A 193 -20.43 -0.58 11.62
C PRO A 193 -19.06 -0.06 11.17
N ALA A 194 -18.40 0.73 12.01
CA ALA A 194 -17.01 1.16 11.78
C ALA A 194 -16.09 -0.05 11.86
N LEU A 195 -15.05 -0.09 11.00
CA LEU A 195 -14.01 -1.11 11.10
C LEU A 195 -13.26 -0.97 12.41
N GLN A 196 -13.10 -2.09 13.10
CA GLN A 196 -12.39 -2.15 14.39
C GLN A 196 -11.18 -3.06 14.26
N VAL A 197 -10.05 -2.59 14.78
CA VAL A 197 -8.86 -3.45 14.93
C VAL A 197 -8.94 -4.19 16.27
N VAL A 198 -9.00 -5.50 16.20
CA VAL A 198 -9.01 -6.41 17.36
C VAL A 198 -7.82 -7.36 17.22
N ASP A 199 -6.90 -7.32 18.17
CA ASP A 199 -5.68 -8.14 18.19
C ASP A 199 -4.89 -8.08 16.85
N GLY A 200 -4.77 -6.88 16.28
CA GLY A 200 -4.07 -6.63 15.02
C GLY A 200 -4.79 -7.13 13.78
N ARG A 201 -6.08 -7.43 13.87
CA ARG A 201 -6.92 -7.91 12.76
C ARG A 201 -8.14 -7.03 12.60
N VAL A 202 -8.62 -6.91 11.37
CA VAL A 202 -9.90 -6.28 11.03
C VAL A 202 -10.86 -7.38 10.62
N PRO A 203 -11.92 -7.66 11.43
CA PRO A 203 -12.95 -8.61 11.04
C PRO A 203 -13.66 -8.16 9.76
N MET A 204 -13.96 -9.12 8.87
CA MET A 204 -14.78 -8.85 7.69
C MET A 204 -16.17 -8.35 8.12
N PRO A 205 -16.63 -7.22 7.60
CA PRO A 205 -18.02 -6.81 7.80
C PRO A 205 -18.99 -7.85 7.26
N SER A 206 -20.05 -8.13 8.03
CA SER A 206 -21.08 -9.10 7.68
C SER A 206 -22.39 -8.40 7.32
N GLY A 207 -23.13 -8.94 6.36
CA GLY A 207 -24.41 -8.40 5.92
C GLY A 207 -24.48 -8.16 4.41
N PRO A 208 -25.59 -7.61 3.91
CA PRO A 208 -25.76 -7.36 2.48
C PRO A 208 -24.76 -6.35 1.93
N GLY A 209 -24.38 -6.51 0.67
CA GLY A 209 -23.45 -5.61 -0.03
C GLY A 209 -22.05 -5.66 0.60
N TRP A 210 -21.57 -4.51 1.03
CA TRP A 210 -20.24 -4.37 1.67
C TRP A 210 -20.23 -4.72 3.17
N GLY A 211 -21.36 -5.13 3.74
CA GLY A 211 -21.50 -5.35 5.17
C GLY A 211 -21.45 -4.06 6.02
N VAL A 212 -21.44 -2.90 5.38
CA VAL A 212 -21.51 -1.59 6.01
C VAL A 212 -22.57 -0.73 5.33
N ARG A 213 -23.10 0.26 6.05
CA ARG A 213 -24.05 1.24 5.54
C ARG A 213 -23.46 2.64 5.70
N ILE A 214 -23.49 3.42 4.62
CA ILE A 214 -23.08 4.83 4.68
C ILE A 214 -24.04 5.58 5.61
N ASN A 215 -23.50 6.38 6.50
CA ASN A 215 -24.26 7.19 7.45
C ASN A 215 -24.94 8.36 6.71
N PRO A 216 -26.29 8.44 6.69
CA PRO A 216 -26.99 9.53 6.03
C PRO A 216 -26.62 10.91 6.58
N GLY A 217 -26.44 11.06 7.89
CA GLY A 217 -26.06 12.32 8.51
C GLY A 217 -24.62 12.76 8.16
N TRP A 218 -23.76 11.82 7.77
CA TRP A 218 -22.45 12.16 7.19
C TRP A 218 -22.62 12.67 5.76
N LEU A 219 -23.46 12.02 4.94
CA LEU A 219 -23.73 12.42 3.56
C LEU A 219 -24.36 13.81 3.45
N GLU A 220 -25.20 14.21 4.39
CA GLU A 220 -25.83 15.55 4.42
C GLU A 220 -24.78 16.68 4.54
N LYS A 221 -23.64 16.40 5.15
CA LYS A 221 -22.54 17.35 5.33
C LYS A 221 -21.49 17.29 4.21
N ALA A 222 -21.53 16.26 3.38
CA ALA A 222 -20.55 16.03 2.34
C ALA A 222 -20.79 16.93 1.12
N ALA A 223 -19.72 17.48 0.56
CA ALA A 223 -19.79 18.20 -0.71
C ALA A 223 -20.04 17.21 -1.86
N ARG A 224 -21.11 17.44 -2.62
CA ARG A 224 -21.44 16.64 -3.80
C ARG A 224 -20.66 17.12 -5.01
N GLN A 225 -19.83 16.26 -5.57
CA GLN A 225 -19.21 16.49 -6.89
C GLN A 225 -19.95 15.69 -7.96
N ARG A 226 -20.19 16.31 -9.12
CA ARG A 226 -20.73 15.68 -10.31
C ARG A 226 -19.81 15.88 -11.49
N SER A 227 -19.56 14.82 -12.24
CA SER A 227 -18.97 14.90 -13.58
C SER A 227 -20.04 14.56 -14.59
N GLU A 228 -20.27 15.44 -15.56
CA GLU A 228 -21.16 15.18 -16.68
C GLU A 228 -20.29 15.01 -17.95
N ALA A 229 -20.55 13.94 -18.70
CA ALA A 229 -19.91 13.76 -20.00
C ALA A 229 -20.47 14.82 -20.96
N SER A 230 -19.61 15.61 -21.58
CA SER A 230 -19.92 16.55 -22.66
C SER A 230 -20.07 15.82 -23.97
#